data_5028fb6b2ad4559e466035b9cec96bc0
#
_entry.id   5028fb6b2ad4559e466035b9cec96bc0
#
_cell.length_a   1.000
_cell.length_b   1.000
_cell.length_c   1.000
_cell.angle_alpha   90.00
_cell.angle_beta   90.00
_cell.angle_gamma   90.00
#
_symmetry.space_group_name_H-M   'P 1'
#
loop_
_entity.id
_entity.type
_entity.pdbx_description
1 polymer ?
#
loop_
_entity_poly.entity_id
_entity_poly.type
_entity_poly.pdbx_seq_one_letter_code
_entity_poly.pdbx_strand_id
1 'polypeptide(L)'
;MPDKGKWLLLTVLIWGCYFYHLVIAFNAFPMTREIMAQAGLTAPLVCFILPSISMGIPSNGGIGPYQTTMLFGLALFAPAEIPTQEFRTIGAAFGNVIIATQTALMIVLGLFTFVMIAWDRTRKKKLA
;
A
#
# COMPACT_ATOMS: atom_id res chain seq x y z
N MET A 1 -18.75 -23.28 -10.86
CA MET A 1 -18.55 -22.16 -9.91
C MET A 1 -17.06 -21.96 -9.70
N PRO A 2 -16.52 -20.76 -9.81
CA PRO A 2 -15.14 -20.54 -9.45
C PRO A 2 -14.95 -20.91 -7.97
N ASP A 3 -13.86 -21.64 -7.68
CA ASP A 3 -13.53 -22.12 -6.35
C ASP A 3 -13.44 -20.93 -5.37
N LYS A 4 -14.46 -20.78 -4.54
CA LYS A 4 -14.55 -19.71 -3.52
C LYS A 4 -13.30 -19.68 -2.63
N GLY A 5 -12.70 -20.87 -2.37
CA GLY A 5 -11.46 -20.98 -1.59
C GLY A 5 -10.25 -20.35 -2.28
N LYS A 6 -10.10 -20.55 -3.59
CA LYS A 6 -9.00 -19.91 -4.35
C LYS A 6 -9.17 -18.40 -4.41
N TRP A 7 -10.39 -17.92 -4.55
CA TRP A 7 -10.69 -16.49 -4.55
C TRP A 7 -10.34 -15.83 -3.22
N LEU A 8 -10.74 -16.45 -2.12
CA LEU A 8 -10.42 -15.98 -0.78
C LEU A 8 -8.91 -15.98 -0.52
N LEU A 9 -8.22 -17.07 -0.90
CA LEU A 9 -6.77 -17.17 -0.76
C LEU A 9 -6.04 -16.07 -1.53
N LEU A 10 -6.43 -15.84 -2.79
CA LEU A 10 -5.82 -14.77 -3.61
C LEU A 10 -6.06 -13.38 -3.00
N THR A 11 -7.25 -13.13 -2.48
CA THR A 11 -7.57 -11.87 -1.81
C THR A 11 -6.67 -11.66 -0.58
N VAL A 12 -6.54 -12.67 0.27
CA VAL A 12 -5.67 -12.60 1.46
C VAL A 12 -4.21 -12.38 1.06
N LEU A 13 -3.73 -13.05 0.00
CA LEU A 13 -2.38 -12.87 -0.50
C LEU A 13 -2.12 -11.44 -1.00
N ILE A 14 -3.07 -10.86 -1.74
CA ILE A 14 -2.95 -9.48 -2.24
C ILE A 14 -2.87 -8.49 -1.07
N TRP A 15 -3.76 -8.60 -0.09
CA TRP A 15 -3.74 -7.73 1.09
C TRP A 15 -2.48 -7.93 1.93
N GLY A 16 -2.00 -9.17 2.04
CA GLY A 16 -0.74 -9.50 2.69
C GLY A 16 0.47 -8.85 1.98
N CYS A 17 0.51 -8.87 0.65
CA CYS A 17 1.55 -8.19 -0.13
C CYS A 17 1.53 -6.67 0.08
N TYR A 18 0.35 -6.04 0.11
CA TYR A 18 0.25 -4.61 0.38
C TYR A 18 0.72 -4.25 1.79
N PHE A 19 0.34 -5.04 2.78
CA PHE A 19 0.82 -4.85 4.15
C PHE A 19 2.33 -5.03 4.25
N TYR A 20 2.88 -6.07 3.64
CA TYR A 20 4.32 -6.32 3.62
C TYR A 20 5.11 -5.20 2.93
N HIS A 21 4.59 -4.68 1.81
CA HIS A 21 5.15 -3.50 1.15
C HIS A 21 5.21 -2.29 2.10
N LEU A 22 4.14 -2.04 2.85
CA LEU A 22 4.10 -0.96 3.84
C LEU A 22 5.14 -1.16 4.95
N VAL A 23 5.30 -2.39 5.47
CA VAL A 23 6.32 -2.72 6.49
C VAL A 23 7.74 -2.46 5.97
N ILE A 24 8.02 -2.81 4.71
CA ILE A 24 9.31 -2.50 4.07
C ILE A 24 9.52 -0.98 4.02
N ALA A 25 8.50 -0.24 3.60
CA ALA A 25 8.57 1.22 3.53
C ALA A 25 8.78 1.88 4.89
N PHE A 26 8.19 1.36 5.97
CA PHE A 26 8.45 1.81 7.34
C PHE A 26 9.92 1.69 7.72
N ASN A 27 10.62 0.67 7.22
CA ASN A 27 12.06 0.50 7.45
C ASN A 27 12.94 1.39 6.57
N ALA A 28 12.41 1.91 5.47
CA ALA A 28 13.15 2.74 4.52
C ALA A 28 13.33 4.19 4.99
N PHE A 29 12.41 4.70 5.80
CA PHE A 29 12.45 6.07 6.31
C PHE A 29 12.90 6.10 7.78
N PRO A 30 13.85 6.96 8.16
CA PRO A 30 14.35 7.02 9.55
C PRO A 30 13.23 7.25 10.57
N MET A 31 12.35 8.23 10.32
CA MET A 31 11.24 8.57 11.21
C MET A 31 10.28 7.38 11.44
N THR A 32 9.84 6.73 10.38
CA THR A 32 8.90 5.60 10.49
C THR A 32 9.56 4.34 11.03
N ARG A 33 10.86 4.16 10.79
CA ARG A 33 11.66 3.09 11.41
C ARG A 33 11.70 3.27 12.93
N GLU A 34 11.89 4.49 13.41
CA GLU A 34 11.91 4.80 14.83
C GLU A 34 10.55 4.56 15.48
N ILE A 35 9.47 5.00 14.83
CA ILE A 35 8.08 4.69 15.23
C ILE A 35 7.87 3.18 15.32
N MET A 36 8.32 2.41 14.32
CA MET A 36 8.17 0.96 14.31
C MET A 36 9.04 0.28 15.38
N ALA A 37 10.21 0.83 15.72
CA ALA A 37 11.05 0.32 16.79
C ALA A 37 10.38 0.45 18.17
N GLN A 38 9.60 1.51 18.38
CA GLN A 38 8.87 1.75 19.63
C GLN A 38 7.52 1.01 19.69
N ALA A 39 6.73 1.06 18.62
CA ALA A 39 5.36 0.54 18.57
C ALA A 39 5.24 -0.85 17.92
N GLY A 40 6.33 -1.41 17.40
CA GLY A 40 6.33 -2.69 16.70
C GLY A 40 5.46 -2.67 15.44
N LEU A 41 4.84 -3.80 15.13
CA LEU A 41 3.94 -3.93 13.98
C LEU A 41 2.59 -3.21 14.13
N THR A 42 2.28 -2.68 15.31
CA THR A 42 1.02 -1.95 15.55
C THR A 42 0.97 -0.67 14.73
N ALA A 43 2.09 0.05 14.62
CA ALA A 43 2.14 1.28 13.84
C ALA A 43 1.86 1.06 12.34
N PRO A 44 2.58 0.16 11.62
CA PRO A 44 2.23 -0.13 10.23
C PRO A 44 0.83 -0.73 10.07
N LEU A 45 0.31 -1.49 11.03
CA LEU A 45 -1.04 -2.04 10.97
C LEU A 45 -2.11 -0.92 10.99
N VAL A 46 -1.99 0.04 11.89
CA VAL A 46 -2.88 1.20 11.96
C VAL A 46 -2.76 2.05 10.69
N CYS A 47 -1.53 2.30 10.22
CA CYS A 47 -1.27 3.02 8.98
C CYS A 47 -1.67 2.24 7.70
N PHE A 48 -2.00 0.97 7.82
CA PHE A 48 -2.59 0.17 6.76
C PHE A 48 -4.11 0.29 6.75
N ILE A 49 -4.73 0.14 7.92
CA ILE A 49 -6.19 0.12 8.06
C ILE A 49 -6.82 1.49 7.79
N LEU A 50 -6.29 2.56 8.41
CA LEU A 50 -6.88 3.90 8.30
C LEU A 50 -6.91 4.43 6.86
N PRO A 51 -5.80 4.40 6.09
CA PRO A 51 -5.82 4.81 4.69
C PRO A 51 -6.68 3.90 3.81
N SER A 52 -6.74 2.58 4.11
CA SER A 52 -7.60 1.66 3.36
C SER A 52 -9.08 2.01 3.49
N ILE A 53 -9.53 2.39 4.69
CA ILE A 53 -10.90 2.86 4.92
C ILE A 53 -11.15 4.18 4.18
N SER A 54 -10.18 5.10 4.19
CA SER A 54 -10.31 6.40 3.53
C SER A 54 -10.44 6.33 2.01
N MET A 55 -9.95 5.25 1.39
CA MET A 55 -10.14 5.00 -0.05
C MET A 55 -11.62 4.80 -0.43
N GLY A 56 -12.49 4.49 0.52
CA GLY A 56 -13.95 4.48 0.32
C GLY A 56 -14.57 5.86 0.14
N ILE A 57 -13.83 6.95 0.44
CA ILE A 57 -14.29 8.32 0.22
C ILE A 57 -14.11 8.65 -1.27
N PRO A 58 -15.18 9.08 -1.98
CA PRO A 58 -15.08 9.42 -3.39
C PRO A 58 -14.15 10.62 -3.60
N SER A 59 -12.96 10.33 -4.12
CA SER A 59 -11.94 11.31 -4.46
C SER A 59 -11.14 10.80 -5.67
N ASN A 60 -10.47 11.70 -6.39
CA ASN A 60 -9.66 11.33 -7.55
C ASN A 60 -8.53 10.35 -7.19
N GLY A 61 -8.81 9.03 -7.26
CA GLY A 61 -7.83 7.98 -7.00
C GLY A 61 -7.35 7.86 -5.54
N GLY A 62 -8.14 8.35 -4.57
CA GLY A 62 -7.77 8.30 -3.15
C GLY A 62 -6.75 9.39 -2.74
N ILE A 63 -6.31 10.23 -3.69
CA ILE A 63 -5.37 11.32 -3.41
C ILE A 63 -6.03 12.33 -2.46
N GLY A 64 -5.32 12.70 -1.41
CA GLY A 64 -5.81 13.58 -0.34
C GLY A 64 -6.25 12.78 0.89
N PRO A 65 -7.39 12.07 0.85
CA PRO A 65 -7.84 11.26 2.00
C PRO A 65 -6.80 10.23 2.47
N TYR A 66 -6.13 9.57 1.53
CA TYR A 66 -5.08 8.59 1.86
C TYR A 66 -3.92 9.24 2.61
N GLN A 67 -3.36 10.35 2.10
CA GLN A 67 -2.25 11.05 2.75
C GLN A 67 -2.65 11.59 4.13
N THR A 68 -3.86 12.17 4.22
CA THR A 68 -4.35 12.73 5.48
C THR A 68 -4.51 11.65 6.55
N THR A 69 -5.09 10.50 6.20
CA THR A 69 -5.27 9.39 7.14
C THR A 69 -3.97 8.66 7.45
N MET A 70 -3.03 8.60 6.50
CA MET A 70 -1.68 8.10 6.75
C MET A 70 -0.95 9.00 7.76
N LEU A 71 -1.00 10.31 7.55
CA LEU A 71 -0.41 11.28 8.48
C LEU A 71 -1.05 11.20 9.87
N PHE A 72 -2.37 11.05 9.93
CA PHE A 72 -3.09 10.84 11.19
C PHE A 72 -2.66 9.55 11.88
N GLY A 73 -2.56 8.44 11.15
CA GLY A 73 -2.08 7.16 11.67
C GLY A 73 -0.66 7.24 12.23
N LEU A 74 0.24 7.93 11.53
CA LEU A 74 1.61 8.17 12.02
C LEU A 74 1.61 9.07 13.26
N ALA A 75 0.75 10.08 13.32
CA ALA A 75 0.66 11.01 14.44
C ALA A 75 0.26 10.34 15.76
N LEU A 76 -0.44 9.20 15.72
CA LEU A 76 -0.78 8.42 16.92
C LEU A 76 0.47 7.83 17.62
N PHE A 77 1.57 7.68 16.87
CA PHE A 77 2.82 7.08 17.33
C PHE A 77 4.00 8.06 17.25
N ALA A 78 3.72 9.34 16.93
CA ALA A 78 4.77 10.34 16.76
C ALA A 78 5.54 10.56 18.06
N PRO A 79 6.88 10.52 18.03
CA PRO A 79 7.70 10.99 19.14
C PRO A 79 7.42 12.47 19.44
N ALA A 80 7.27 12.82 20.71
CA ALA A 80 6.98 14.20 21.13
C ALA A 80 8.09 15.21 20.77
N GLU A 81 9.25 14.73 20.40
CA GLU A 81 10.47 15.51 20.15
C GLU A 81 10.56 16.06 18.72
N ILE A 82 9.76 15.53 17.77
CA ILE A 82 9.82 15.97 16.37
C ILE A 82 8.97 17.23 16.18
N PRO A 83 9.53 18.32 15.61
CA PRO A 83 8.77 19.53 15.30
C PRO A 83 7.57 19.20 14.41
N THR A 84 6.40 19.74 14.74
CA THR A 84 5.13 19.44 14.06
C THR A 84 5.19 19.67 12.54
N GLN A 85 5.92 20.68 12.10
CA GLN A 85 6.06 21.01 10.68
C GLN A 85 6.93 19.98 9.94
N GLU A 86 8.02 19.56 10.55
CA GLU A 86 8.91 18.52 9.99
C GLU A 86 8.17 17.18 9.91
N PHE A 87 7.47 16.79 10.96
CA PHE A 87 6.64 15.60 11.01
C PHE A 87 5.60 15.58 9.86
N ARG A 88 4.90 16.68 9.64
CA ARG A 88 3.91 16.80 8.55
C ARG A 88 4.55 16.64 7.18
N THR A 89 5.71 17.24 6.96
CA THR A 89 6.42 17.17 5.68
C THR A 89 6.89 15.75 5.39
N ILE A 90 7.52 15.10 6.35
CA ILE A 90 8.03 13.73 6.20
C ILE A 90 6.87 12.74 6.09
N GLY A 91 5.83 12.87 6.90
CA GLY A 91 4.65 12.00 6.86
C GLY A 91 3.85 12.11 5.57
N ALA A 92 3.71 13.32 5.01
CA ALA A 92 3.10 13.53 3.70
C ALA A 92 3.97 12.93 2.57
N ALA A 93 5.28 13.11 2.62
CA ALA A 93 6.22 12.50 1.68
C ALA A 93 6.15 10.97 1.74
N PHE A 94 6.10 10.39 2.93
CA PHE A 94 5.93 8.96 3.14
C PHE A 94 4.64 8.45 2.50
N GLY A 95 3.49 9.08 2.76
CA GLY A 95 2.20 8.72 2.15
C GLY A 95 2.23 8.79 0.62
N ASN A 96 2.87 9.81 0.05
CA ASN A 96 3.04 9.96 -1.39
C ASN A 96 3.91 8.84 -2.00
N VAL A 97 4.99 8.46 -1.33
CA VAL A 97 5.87 7.35 -1.77
C VAL A 97 5.11 6.03 -1.75
N ILE A 98 4.30 5.77 -0.72
CA ILE A 98 3.48 4.55 -0.66
C ILE A 98 2.51 4.47 -1.83
N ILE A 99 1.72 5.53 -2.09
CA ILE A 99 0.78 5.55 -3.23
C ILE A 99 1.52 5.40 -4.55
N ALA A 100 2.62 6.14 -4.75
CA ALA A 100 3.37 6.10 -6.00
C ALA A 100 3.94 4.70 -6.28
N THR A 101 4.54 4.05 -5.29
CA THR A 101 5.09 2.71 -5.44
C THR A 101 4.02 1.65 -5.62
N GLN A 102 2.88 1.73 -4.93
CA GLN A 102 1.74 0.85 -5.15
C GLN A 102 1.18 1.00 -6.55
N THR A 103 0.99 2.23 -7.01
CA THR A 103 0.47 2.51 -8.36
C THR A 103 1.44 1.99 -9.43
N ALA A 104 2.74 2.23 -9.28
CA ALA A 104 3.76 1.71 -10.19
C ALA A 104 3.73 0.18 -10.23
N LEU A 105 3.64 -0.48 -9.09
CA LEU A 105 3.55 -1.94 -9.00
C LEU A 105 2.29 -2.47 -9.71
N MET A 106 1.14 -1.83 -9.51
CA MET A 106 -0.11 -2.21 -10.17
C MET A 106 -0.02 -2.06 -11.69
N ILE A 107 0.62 -1.00 -12.20
CA ILE A 107 0.83 -0.79 -13.63
C ILE A 107 1.73 -1.90 -14.20
N VAL A 108 2.85 -2.20 -13.55
CA VAL A 108 3.79 -3.25 -14.00
C VAL A 108 3.11 -4.61 -14.02
N LEU A 109 2.39 -4.97 -12.96
CA LEU A 109 1.66 -6.25 -12.88
C LEU A 109 0.51 -6.31 -13.89
N GLY A 110 -0.20 -5.21 -14.13
CA GLY A 110 -1.26 -5.11 -15.14
C GLY A 110 -0.70 -5.34 -16.55
N LEU A 111 0.39 -4.69 -16.90
CA LEU A 111 1.08 -4.88 -18.18
C LEU A 111 1.58 -6.33 -18.35
N PHE A 112 2.19 -6.89 -17.30
CA PHE A 112 2.63 -8.28 -17.32
C PHE A 112 1.46 -9.25 -17.54
N THR A 113 0.35 -9.06 -16.85
CA THR A 113 -0.86 -9.87 -17.01
C THR A 113 -1.42 -9.75 -18.43
N PHE A 114 -1.42 -8.55 -18.99
CA PHE A 114 -1.89 -8.31 -20.36
C PHE A 114 -1.02 -9.05 -21.39
N VAL A 115 0.29 -9.01 -21.25
CA VAL A 115 1.23 -9.74 -22.10
C VAL A 115 1.02 -11.24 -21.99
N MET A 116 0.83 -11.78 -20.79
CA MET A 116 0.56 -13.21 -20.56
C MET A 116 -0.73 -13.68 -21.24
N ILE A 117 -1.80 -12.89 -21.13
CA ILE A 117 -3.09 -13.20 -21.79
C ILE A 117 -2.95 -13.16 -23.32
N ALA A 118 -2.24 -12.16 -23.85
CA ALA A 118 -2.01 -12.05 -25.29
C ALA A 118 -1.19 -13.24 -25.81
N TRP A 119 -0.19 -13.67 -25.07
CA TRP A 119 0.63 -14.85 -25.40
C TRP A 119 -0.20 -16.14 -25.41
N ASP A 120 -1.01 -16.38 -24.37
CA ASP A 120 -1.87 -17.58 -24.29
C ASP A 120 -2.86 -17.66 -25.44
N ARG A 121 -3.48 -16.52 -25.82
CA ARG A 121 -4.37 -16.44 -27.00
C ARG A 121 -3.65 -16.80 -28.31
N THR A 122 -2.42 -16.33 -28.49
CA THR A 122 -1.62 -16.60 -29.68
C THR A 122 -1.23 -18.08 -29.76
N ARG A 123 -0.92 -18.68 -28.62
CA ARG A 123 -0.57 -20.09 -28.50
C ARG A 123 -1.75 -21.01 -28.83
N LYS A 124 -2.95 -20.69 -28.34
CA LYS A 124 -4.18 -21.44 -28.63
C LYS A 124 -4.58 -21.37 -30.11
N LYS A 125 -4.35 -20.23 -30.78
CA LYS A 125 -4.58 -20.10 -32.24
C LYS A 125 -3.65 -20.95 -33.11
N LYS A 126 -2.43 -21.25 -32.64
CA LYS A 126 -1.47 -22.10 -33.37
C LYS A 126 -1.70 -23.58 -33.18
N LEU A 127 -2.50 -23.99 -32.20
CA LEU A 127 -2.82 -25.38 -31.87
C LEU A 127 -4.20 -25.81 -32.41
N ALA A 128 -5.00 -24.85 -32.88
CA ALA A 128 -6.28 -25.09 -33.59
C ALA A 128 -6.12 -25.04 -35.10
#